data_9d457c0573e188d9bccd69473afcf490
#
_entry.id   9d457c0573e188d9bccd69473afcf490
#
_cell.length_a   1.000
_cell.length_b   1.000
_cell.length_c   1.000
_cell.angle_alpha   90.00
_cell.angle_beta   90.00
_cell.angle_gamma   90.00
#
_symmetry.space_group_name_H-M   'P 1'
#
loop_
_entity.id
_entity.type
_entity.pdbx_description
1 polymer ?
#
loop_
_entity_poly.entity_id
_entity_poly.type
_entity_poly.pdbx_seq_one_letter_code
_entity_poly.pdbx_strand_id
1 'polypeptide(L)'
;MSKGEEKEGFQRVANKKDIKEGSLLGVELEGNKIVLAMVNGQVFAMDAVCSHQGAPLEEGNLEGYNLTCPWHYAVFDVRDGKVSDRTVWAKNQTSYPVNVNEGTGDILINVTAGTRFKGGKEAEGTG
;
A
#
# COMPACT_ATOMS: atom_id res chain seq x y z
N MET A 1 -4.79 28.30 -4.53
CA MET A 1 -4.62 27.81 -4.28
C MET A 1 -4.88 26.68 -4.35
N SER A 2 -4.59 26.16 -4.77
CA SER A 2 -4.73 24.92 -4.93
C SER A 2 -4.90 24.19 -3.75
N LYS A 3 -5.11 24.79 -2.81
CA LYS A 3 -5.28 24.13 -1.72
C LYS A 3 -6.36 23.30 -1.79
N GLY A 4 -7.33 23.52 -2.49
CA GLY A 4 -8.45 22.65 -2.55
C GLY A 4 -8.13 21.31 -3.03
N GLU A 5 -7.07 21.15 -3.77
CA GLU A 5 -6.78 19.92 -4.26
C GLU A 5 -6.00 19.09 -3.38
N GLU A 6 -5.30 19.64 -2.45
CA GLU A 6 -4.52 18.85 -1.58
C GLU A 6 -5.18 18.74 -0.29
N LYS A 7 -5.72 17.59 0.03
CA LYS A 7 -6.34 17.40 1.29
C LYS A 7 -5.32 17.47 2.37
N GLU A 8 -5.77 17.87 3.52
CA GLU A 8 -4.87 18.02 4.64
C GLU A 8 -4.18 16.71 4.94
N GLY A 9 -2.92 16.74 5.12
CA GLY A 9 -2.14 15.55 5.42
C GLY A 9 -1.68 14.77 4.23
N PHE A 10 -2.16 15.10 3.04
CA PHE A 10 -1.73 14.39 1.84
C PHE A 10 -0.48 15.04 1.27
N GLN A 11 0.47 14.23 0.87
CA GLN A 11 1.72 14.73 0.32
C GLN A 11 2.07 13.96 -0.94
N ARG A 12 2.65 14.66 -1.89
CA ARG A 12 2.99 14.04 -3.16
C ARG A 12 4.16 13.09 -2.99
N VAL A 13 4.06 11.89 -3.53
CA VAL A 13 5.14 10.92 -3.47
C VAL A 13 5.60 10.48 -4.85
N ALA A 14 4.79 10.63 -5.87
CA ALA A 14 5.14 10.16 -7.21
C ALA A 14 4.15 10.70 -8.21
N ASN A 15 4.29 10.31 -9.45
CA ASN A 15 3.38 10.70 -10.51
C ASN A 15 2.97 9.43 -11.24
N LYS A 16 1.77 9.43 -11.82
CA LYS A 16 1.28 8.23 -12.49
C LYS A 16 2.21 7.74 -13.59
N LYS A 17 3.00 8.61 -14.18
CA LYS A 17 3.91 8.15 -15.20
C LYS A 17 5.10 7.42 -14.62
N ASP A 18 5.28 7.42 -13.32
CA ASP A 18 6.37 6.71 -12.69
C ASP A 18 6.02 5.25 -12.41
N ILE A 19 4.77 4.85 -12.60
CA ILE A 19 4.35 3.50 -12.27
C ILE A 19 3.46 2.98 -13.40
N LYS A 20 3.65 1.74 -13.80
CA LYS A 20 2.89 1.16 -14.87
C LYS A 20 1.78 0.29 -14.36
N GLU A 21 0.77 0.08 -15.20
CA GLU A 21 -0.33 -0.81 -14.85
C GLU A 21 0.22 -2.18 -14.48
N GLY A 22 -0.23 -2.70 -13.35
CA GLY A 22 0.18 -4.02 -12.92
C GLY A 22 1.55 -4.06 -12.28
N SER A 23 2.12 -2.91 -11.92
CA SER A 23 3.45 -2.91 -11.35
C SER A 23 3.47 -2.26 -9.97
N LEU A 24 4.62 -2.36 -9.32
CA LEU A 24 4.84 -1.85 -7.98
C LEU A 24 5.91 -0.77 -8.01
N LEU A 25 5.79 0.21 -7.13
CA LEU A 25 6.81 1.25 -7.02
C LEU A 25 7.04 1.56 -5.55
N GLY A 26 8.27 1.47 -5.10
CA GLY A 26 8.59 1.81 -3.73
C GLY A 26 8.86 3.29 -3.58
N VAL A 27 8.28 3.92 -2.57
CA VAL A 27 8.51 5.33 -2.28
C VAL A 27 8.72 5.47 -0.79
N GLU A 28 9.21 6.61 -0.38
CA GLU A 28 9.43 6.87 1.04
C GLU A 28 8.87 8.23 1.38
N LEU A 29 8.17 8.35 2.50
CA LEU A 29 7.61 9.60 2.93
C LEU A 29 7.71 9.68 4.44
N GLU A 30 8.41 10.70 4.93
CA GLU A 30 8.54 10.91 6.38
C GLU A 30 9.05 9.67 7.11
N GLY A 31 10.03 9.01 6.50
CA GLY A 31 10.61 7.85 7.13
C GLY A 31 9.85 6.56 6.93
N ASN A 32 8.70 6.62 6.29
CA ASN A 32 7.90 5.42 6.06
C ASN A 32 8.15 4.90 4.66
N LYS A 33 8.47 3.61 4.55
CA LYS A 33 8.64 2.99 3.24
C LYS A 33 7.30 2.45 2.80
N ILE A 34 6.88 2.86 1.63
CA ILE A 34 5.55 2.57 1.14
C ILE A 34 5.64 1.99 -0.25
N VAL A 35 4.82 0.99 -0.55
CA VAL A 35 4.76 0.43 -1.88
C VAL A 35 3.46 0.91 -2.52
N LEU A 36 3.59 1.40 -3.75
CA LEU A 36 2.43 1.79 -4.54
C LEU A 36 2.17 0.68 -5.55
N ALA A 37 0.92 0.39 -5.77
CA ALA A 37 0.52 -0.63 -6.76
C ALA A 37 -0.50 -0.02 -7.67
N MET A 38 -0.37 -0.24 -8.97
CA MET A 38 -1.35 0.25 -9.91
C MET A 38 -2.13 -0.93 -10.48
N VAL A 39 -3.44 -0.95 -10.24
CA VAL A 39 -4.31 -2.01 -10.71
C VAL A 39 -5.54 -1.39 -11.33
N ASN A 40 -5.77 -1.68 -12.60
CA ASN A 40 -6.93 -1.16 -13.33
C ASN A 40 -6.98 0.37 -13.28
N GLY A 41 -5.82 0.99 -13.42
CA GLY A 41 -5.75 2.45 -13.46
C GLY A 41 -5.84 3.13 -12.12
N GLN A 42 -5.98 2.36 -11.03
CA GLN A 42 -6.06 2.93 -9.70
C GLN A 42 -4.77 2.67 -8.94
N VAL A 43 -4.41 3.62 -8.09
CA VAL A 43 -3.18 3.51 -7.31
C VAL A 43 -3.55 3.20 -5.88
N PHE A 44 -2.90 2.19 -5.31
CA PHE A 44 -3.08 1.81 -3.92
C PHE A 44 -1.74 1.94 -3.20
N ALA A 45 -1.77 2.27 -1.92
CA ALA A 45 -0.55 2.46 -1.14
C ALA A 45 -0.61 1.60 0.11
N MET A 46 0.48 0.93 0.41
CA MET A 46 0.53 0.04 1.54
C MET A 46 1.94 0.08 2.11
N ASP A 47 2.09 -0.23 3.38
CA ASP A 47 3.39 -0.29 4.02
C ASP A 47 4.27 -1.25 3.20
N ALA A 48 5.48 -0.84 2.89
CA ALA A 48 6.37 -1.63 2.06
C ALA A 48 7.19 -2.64 2.84
N VAL A 49 7.14 -2.59 4.16
CA VAL A 49 7.92 -3.50 4.98
C VAL A 49 7.03 -4.65 5.40
N CYS A 50 7.35 -5.85 4.94
CA CYS A 50 6.52 -7.02 5.21
C CYS A 50 6.39 -7.25 6.70
N SER A 51 5.16 -7.48 7.17
CA SER A 51 4.89 -7.65 8.58
C SER A 51 5.54 -8.91 9.14
N HIS A 52 5.93 -9.85 8.27
CA HIS A 52 6.52 -11.08 8.73
C HIS A 52 8.02 -10.91 9.02
N GLN A 53 8.80 -10.53 8.02
CA GLN A 53 10.24 -10.43 8.22
C GLN A 53 10.87 -9.18 7.66
N GLY A 54 10.10 -8.18 7.38
CA GLY A 54 10.66 -6.91 6.91
C GLY A 54 11.14 -6.89 5.48
N ALA A 55 10.69 -7.85 4.67
CA ALA A 55 11.09 -7.87 3.27
C ALA A 55 10.53 -6.67 2.52
N PRO A 56 11.25 -6.20 1.49
CA PRO A 56 10.77 -5.05 0.72
C PRO A 56 9.68 -5.48 -0.24
N LEU A 57 8.45 -5.10 0.06
CA LEU A 57 7.32 -5.55 -0.74
C LEU A 57 7.34 -5.01 -2.16
N GLU A 58 8.02 -3.89 -2.40
CA GLU A 58 8.09 -3.37 -3.76
C GLU A 58 8.88 -4.30 -4.67
N GLU A 59 9.63 -5.24 -4.11
CA GLU A 59 10.36 -6.20 -4.91
C GLU A 59 9.58 -7.49 -5.07
N GLY A 60 8.37 -7.53 -4.60
CA GLY A 60 7.54 -8.70 -4.70
C GLY A 60 6.85 -8.81 -6.04
N ASN A 61 5.79 -9.58 -6.07
CA ASN A 61 5.05 -9.85 -7.30
C ASN A 61 3.61 -9.43 -7.14
N LEU A 62 3.09 -8.71 -8.11
CA LEU A 62 1.71 -8.24 -8.08
C LEU A 62 0.89 -9.00 -9.12
N GLU A 63 -0.19 -9.64 -8.66
CA GLU A 63 -1.06 -10.34 -9.54
C GLU A 63 -2.47 -9.93 -9.20
N GLY A 64 -3.13 -9.17 -10.04
CA GLY A 64 -4.42 -8.58 -9.71
C GLY A 64 -4.21 -7.68 -8.52
N TYR A 65 -4.95 -7.90 -7.45
CA TYR A 65 -4.80 -7.09 -6.24
C TYR A 65 -3.89 -7.76 -5.20
N ASN A 66 -3.31 -8.90 -5.54
CA ASN A 66 -2.50 -9.65 -4.59
C ASN A 66 -1.02 -9.36 -4.76
N LEU A 67 -0.39 -8.88 -3.70
CA LEU A 67 1.03 -8.63 -3.69
C LEU A 67 1.69 -9.74 -2.87
N THR A 68 2.61 -10.45 -3.47
CA THR A 68 3.30 -11.55 -2.81
C THR A 68 4.68 -11.11 -2.37
N CYS A 69 4.98 -11.32 -1.10
CA CYS A 69 6.26 -10.95 -0.53
C CYS A 69 7.37 -11.77 -1.17
N PRO A 70 8.51 -11.15 -1.48
CA PRO A 70 9.57 -11.87 -2.19
C PRO A 70 10.31 -12.88 -1.34
N TRP A 71 10.24 -12.75 -0.01
CA TRP A 71 11.02 -13.67 0.82
C TRP A 71 10.30 -14.95 1.20
N HIS A 72 9.11 -14.88 1.74
CA HIS A 72 8.41 -16.08 2.17
C HIS A 72 7.02 -16.18 1.59
N TYR A 73 6.77 -15.42 0.54
CA TYR A 73 5.52 -15.54 -0.22
C TYR A 73 4.25 -15.23 0.56
N ALA A 74 4.35 -14.37 1.57
CA ALA A 74 3.15 -13.87 2.20
C ALA A 74 2.37 -13.05 1.18
N VAL A 75 1.05 -13.15 1.18
CA VAL A 75 0.22 -12.49 0.18
C VAL A 75 -0.68 -11.47 0.86
N PHE A 76 -0.68 -10.26 0.33
CA PHE A 76 -1.47 -9.18 0.88
C PHE A 76 -2.33 -8.56 -0.21
N ASP A 77 -3.51 -8.10 0.16
CA ASP A 77 -4.38 -7.40 -0.78
C ASP A 77 -3.99 -5.93 -0.74
N VAL A 78 -3.58 -5.37 -1.88
CA VAL A 78 -3.09 -4.00 -1.88
C VAL A 78 -4.18 -2.96 -1.63
N ARG A 79 -5.44 -3.34 -1.75
CA ARG A 79 -6.53 -2.39 -1.55
C ARG A 79 -6.68 -2.02 -0.08
N ASP A 80 -6.42 -2.93 0.82
CA ASP A 80 -6.65 -2.67 2.24
C ASP A 80 -5.56 -3.23 3.14
N GLY A 81 -4.56 -3.89 2.58
CA GLY A 81 -3.47 -4.44 3.37
C GLY A 81 -3.77 -5.74 4.07
N LYS A 82 -4.92 -6.34 3.80
CA LYS A 82 -5.26 -7.57 4.49
C LYS A 82 -4.43 -8.73 4.01
N VAL A 83 -3.95 -9.52 4.96
CA VAL A 83 -3.15 -10.68 4.63
C VAL A 83 -4.09 -11.81 4.21
N SER A 84 -3.62 -12.62 3.26
CA SER A 84 -4.42 -13.73 2.76
C SER A 84 -4.67 -14.76 3.85
N ASP A 85 -5.83 -15.41 3.81
CA ASP A 85 -6.17 -16.43 4.79
C ASP A 85 -5.17 -17.56 4.79
N ARG A 86 -4.48 -17.78 3.69
CA ARG A 86 -3.51 -18.85 3.64
C ARG A 86 -2.17 -18.45 4.20
N THR A 87 -1.94 -17.17 4.42
CA THR A 87 -0.69 -16.68 4.95
C THR A 87 -0.83 -16.53 6.45
N VAL A 88 -0.70 -17.63 7.17
CA VAL A 88 -0.97 -17.60 8.61
C VAL A 88 0.20 -17.08 9.42
N TRP A 89 1.35 -16.85 8.79
CA TRP A 89 2.54 -16.41 9.50
C TRP A 89 2.77 -14.89 9.42
N ALA A 90 1.89 -14.16 8.80
CA ALA A 90 2.04 -12.71 8.68
C ALA A 90 0.79 -12.02 9.14
N LYS A 91 0.90 -10.73 9.39
CA LYS A 91 -0.22 -9.93 9.84
C LYS A 91 -0.61 -8.95 8.78
N ASN A 92 -1.76 -8.32 8.93
CA ASN A 92 -2.22 -7.33 7.96
C ASN A 92 -1.21 -6.19 7.87
N GLN A 93 -1.08 -5.62 6.69
CA GLN A 93 -0.24 -4.46 6.47
C GLN A 93 -1.07 -3.19 6.62
N THR A 94 -0.40 -2.09 6.87
CA THR A 94 -1.07 -0.80 6.94
C THR A 94 -1.30 -0.31 5.51
N SER A 95 -2.51 0.15 5.21
CA SER A 95 -2.79 0.76 3.93
C SER A 95 -2.99 2.26 4.15
N TYR A 96 -2.74 3.06 3.13
CA TYR A 96 -2.78 4.51 3.25
C TYR A 96 -3.74 5.10 2.23
N PRO A 97 -4.44 6.16 2.58
CA PRO A 97 -5.32 6.82 1.61
C PRO A 97 -4.51 7.44 0.48
N VAL A 98 -5.02 7.33 -0.72
CA VAL A 98 -4.35 7.85 -1.90
C VAL A 98 -5.26 8.84 -2.59
N ASN A 99 -4.68 9.94 -3.03
CA ASN A 99 -5.41 10.94 -3.79
C ASN A 99 -4.58 11.22 -5.05
N VAL A 100 -5.17 11.04 -6.21
CA VAL A 100 -4.46 11.27 -7.46
C VAL A 100 -5.02 12.51 -8.11
N ASN A 101 -4.15 13.46 -8.43
CA ASN A 101 -4.58 14.67 -9.12
C ASN A 101 -4.69 14.31 -10.58
N GLU A 102 -5.92 14.24 -11.10
CA GLU A 102 -6.09 13.80 -12.47
C GLU A 102 -5.55 14.79 -13.49
N GLY A 103 -5.44 16.05 -13.12
CA GLY A 103 -4.90 17.03 -14.05
C GLY A 103 -3.39 16.89 -14.25
N THR A 104 -2.65 16.60 -13.20
CA THR A 104 -1.21 16.51 -13.28
C THR A 104 -0.71 15.08 -13.22
N GLY A 105 -1.51 14.17 -12.69
CA GLY A 105 -1.08 12.80 -12.49
C GLY A 105 -0.33 12.59 -11.18
N ASP A 106 -0.24 13.62 -10.34
CA ASP A 106 0.49 13.47 -9.09
C ASP A 106 -0.23 12.53 -8.15
N ILE A 107 0.54 11.69 -7.48
CA ILE A 107 0.01 10.74 -6.52
C ILE A 107 0.38 11.25 -5.14
N LEU A 108 -0.65 11.44 -4.30
CA LEU A 108 -0.45 11.92 -2.95
C LEU A 108 -0.96 10.89 -1.97
N ILE A 109 -0.29 10.74 -0.84
CA ILE A 109 -0.74 9.83 0.19
C ILE A 109 -0.69 10.52 1.54
N ASN A 110 -1.49 10.01 2.47
CA ASN A 110 -1.54 10.56 3.82
C ASN A 110 -1.05 9.47 4.77
N VAL A 111 0.21 9.60 5.22
CA VAL A 111 0.79 8.55 6.06
C VAL A 111 0.24 8.59 7.47
N THR A 112 -0.31 9.71 7.90
CA THR A 112 -0.83 9.77 9.26
C THR A 112 -2.21 9.16 9.35
N ALA A 113 -2.85 8.88 8.22
CA ALA A 113 -4.18 8.27 8.22
C ALA A 113 -4.13 6.82 7.78
N GLY A 114 -2.99 6.17 7.96
CA GLY A 114 -2.89 4.77 7.59
C GLY A 114 -3.80 3.90 8.44
N THR A 115 -4.30 2.85 7.84
CA THR A 115 -5.21 1.95 8.50
C THR A 115 -4.70 0.53 8.42
N ARG A 116 -4.67 -0.14 9.54
CA ARG A 116 -4.28 -1.54 9.57
C ARG A 116 -5.43 -2.30 10.17
N PHE A 117 -6.00 -3.19 9.38
CA PHE A 117 -7.12 -3.97 9.85
C PHE A 117 -6.71 -4.87 10.98
N LYS A 118 -7.52 -4.94 12.00
CA LYS A 118 -7.27 -5.84 13.07
C LYS A 118 -8.27 -6.95 13.08
N GLY A 119 -9.14 -6.98 12.10
CA GLY A 119 -10.16 -7.99 12.08
C GLY A 119 -9.62 -9.33 11.70
N GLY A 120 -10.46 -10.20 11.31
CA GLY A 120 -10.06 -11.50 10.91
C GLY A 120 -9.51 -12.24 12.07
N LYS A 121 -8.43 -12.95 11.86
CA LYS A 121 -7.94 -13.73 12.88
C LYS A 121 -7.45 -12.99 14.03
N GLU A 122 -7.02 -11.78 13.87
CA GLU A 122 -6.60 -11.08 15.03
C GLU A 122 -7.74 -10.82 15.94
N ALA A 123 -8.85 -10.43 15.40
CA ALA A 123 -9.98 -10.13 16.20
C ALA A 123 -10.45 -11.37 16.87
N GLU A 124 -10.43 -12.46 16.17
CA GLU A 124 -10.84 -13.63 16.76
C GLU A 124 -9.92 -14.08 17.76
N GLY A 125 -8.68 -13.85 17.57
CA GLY A 125 -7.74 -14.28 18.55
C GLY A 125 -7.93 -13.59 19.83
N THR A 126 -8.53 -12.45 19.79
CA THR A 126 -8.72 -11.81 21.03
C THR A 126 -10.00 -12.22 21.59
N GLY A 127 -10.72 -12.73 20.78
CA GLY A 127 -12.06 -13.18 21.19
C GLY A 127 -12.40 -13.28 21.55
#